data_42c6d8be35d4ac551eef90433e37f53f
#
_entry.id   42c6d8be35d4ac551eef90433e37f53f
#
_cell.length_a   1.000
_cell.length_b   1.000
_cell.length_c   1.000
_cell.angle_alpha   90.00
_cell.angle_beta   90.00
_cell.angle_gamma   90.00
#
_symmetry.space_group_name_H-M   'P 1'
#
loop_
_entity.id
_entity.type
_entity.pdbx_description
1 polymer ?
#
loop_
_entity_poly.entity_id
_entity_poly.type
_entity_poly.pdbx_seq_one_letter_code
_entity_poly.pdbx_strand_id
1 'polypeptide(L)'
;MASHKELIAVAGREVTISNPDKVYFPEAGYTKRDLVAYYLAVADGALRGVAGRPMALKRFVEGAAGDFFFQKRAPTSRPEWIETVELSFPSGRTAAEVVVRDAAQLLWVVNLGCIDLNPHPVRAEDLDHPDELRVDLDPVPGVPWENIRRVALVTQEALDDLGLVGWPKTSGSRGIHINVRIRPEWTFPEVRRAALALARDVERRVPALATSKWWKEERHGVFLDYNQNAKDRTVASAYSVRPTPDARVSAPLTWDEVPVAELGDFTLATVPARYAAIGDPGAGIDDAVGSLEPLLELSARHETEGLGDAPWPPNYARTLDEPPRVQPSKRRMSSKPLIEIGRAAKQPEAMEGLKRWKARHPDVWPLLEPADVLVDAMRGRYTTWTRIRLNLEHVPPELRPPQEALDPDYDPWAGMTWPAQARPG
;
A
#
# COMPACT_ATOMS: atom_id res chain seq x y z
N MET A 1 9.46 36.05 4.56
CA MET A 1 10.05 36.19 3.21
C MET A 1 8.96 35.92 2.19
N ALA A 2 8.82 36.72 1.13
CA ALA A 2 7.88 36.41 0.05
C ALA A 2 8.26 35.06 -0.60
N SER A 3 7.30 34.18 -0.78
CA SER A 3 7.51 32.89 -1.47
C SER A 3 7.93 33.19 -2.92
N HIS A 4 9.10 32.70 -3.34
CA HIS A 4 9.52 32.78 -4.74
C HIS A 4 8.53 31.96 -5.59
N LYS A 5 8.06 32.59 -6.67
CA LYS A 5 7.10 31.99 -7.62
C LYS A 5 7.66 32.10 -9.03
N GLU A 6 7.43 31.06 -9.80
CA GLU A 6 7.76 30.99 -11.22
C GLU A 6 6.50 30.70 -12.02
N LEU A 7 6.34 31.34 -13.17
CA LEU A 7 5.23 31.08 -14.10
C LEU A 7 5.74 30.22 -15.25
N ILE A 8 5.02 29.14 -15.53
CA ILE A 8 5.31 28.23 -16.65
C ILE A 8 4.11 28.22 -17.57
N ALA A 9 4.33 28.61 -18.82
CA ALA A 9 3.33 28.51 -19.88
C ALA A 9 3.32 27.08 -20.45
N VAL A 10 2.20 26.37 -20.32
CA VAL A 10 2.04 24.99 -20.79
C VAL A 10 0.58 24.70 -21.12
N ALA A 11 0.31 23.96 -22.20
CA ALA A 11 -1.03 23.59 -22.64
C ALA A 11 -2.01 24.80 -22.69
N GLY A 12 -1.53 25.94 -23.18
CA GLY A 12 -2.33 27.17 -23.30
C GLY A 12 -2.70 27.87 -21.99
N ARG A 13 -2.04 27.50 -20.86
CA ARG A 13 -2.26 28.10 -19.53
C ARG A 13 -0.94 28.54 -18.89
N GLU A 14 -1.04 29.45 -17.94
CA GLU A 14 0.06 29.81 -17.04
C GLU A 14 -0.12 29.08 -15.70
N VAL A 15 0.84 28.24 -15.34
CA VAL A 15 0.86 27.51 -14.08
C VAL A 15 1.89 28.13 -13.16
N THR A 16 1.45 28.59 -11.97
CA THR A 16 2.33 29.14 -10.96
C THR A 16 2.99 28.02 -10.15
N ILE A 17 4.32 27.95 -10.19
CA ILE A 17 5.12 27.05 -9.35
C ILE A 17 5.59 27.83 -8.12
N SER A 18 5.17 27.42 -6.95
CA SER A 18 5.57 28.01 -5.67
C SER A 18 6.84 27.34 -5.14
N ASN A 19 7.77 28.16 -4.61
CA ASN A 19 9.03 27.69 -4.03
C ASN A 19 9.80 26.73 -4.95
N PRO A 20 10.11 27.09 -6.21
CA PRO A 20 10.76 26.20 -7.17
C PRO A 20 12.13 25.72 -6.70
N ASP A 21 12.84 26.52 -5.92
CA ASP A 21 14.18 26.21 -5.40
C ASP A 21 14.17 25.34 -4.11
N LYS A 22 12.98 24.97 -3.61
CA LYS A 22 12.87 24.08 -2.46
C LYS A 22 13.48 22.71 -2.81
N VAL A 23 14.43 22.25 -2.00
CA VAL A 23 15.05 20.93 -2.17
C VAL A 23 14.00 19.86 -1.85
N TYR A 24 13.72 19.01 -2.83
CA TYR A 24 12.75 17.91 -2.71
C TYR A 24 13.44 16.56 -2.47
N PHE A 25 14.64 16.36 -2.98
CA PHE A 25 15.46 15.16 -2.80
C PHE A 25 16.83 15.56 -2.26
N PRO A 26 17.00 15.65 -0.94
CA PRO A 26 18.22 16.18 -0.34
C PRO A 26 19.49 15.41 -0.72
N GLU A 27 19.40 14.06 -0.80
CA GLU A 27 20.55 13.21 -1.13
C GLU A 27 20.97 13.32 -2.60
N ALA A 28 20.00 13.42 -3.51
CA ALA A 28 20.26 13.60 -4.94
C ALA A 28 20.44 15.07 -5.34
N GLY A 29 20.13 16.03 -4.46
CA GLY A 29 20.25 17.45 -4.71
C GLY A 29 19.16 18.06 -5.59
N TYR A 30 18.07 17.34 -5.89
CA TYR A 30 17.01 17.85 -6.77
C TYR A 30 16.03 18.74 -6.02
N THR A 31 15.66 19.83 -6.71
CA THR A 31 14.69 20.81 -6.27
C THR A 31 13.29 20.49 -6.81
N LYS A 32 12.32 21.29 -6.38
CA LYS A 32 10.98 21.25 -6.96
C LYS A 32 10.97 21.64 -8.44
N ARG A 33 11.85 22.56 -8.84
CA ARG A 33 12.06 22.95 -10.25
C ARG A 33 12.48 21.75 -11.10
N ASP A 34 13.42 20.93 -10.60
CA ASP A 34 13.89 19.73 -11.30
C ASP A 34 12.76 18.71 -11.45
N LEU A 35 11.92 18.53 -10.42
CA LEU A 35 10.74 17.68 -10.49
C LEU A 35 9.73 18.18 -11.53
N VAL A 36 9.49 19.49 -11.59
CA VAL A 36 8.60 20.11 -12.60
C VAL A 36 9.17 19.94 -14.01
N ALA A 37 10.48 20.20 -14.21
CA ALA A 37 11.15 20.01 -15.49
C ALA A 37 11.09 18.55 -15.95
N TYR A 38 11.27 17.60 -15.02
CA TYR A 38 11.11 16.19 -15.29
C TYR A 38 9.71 15.88 -15.83
N TYR A 39 8.64 16.27 -15.14
CA TYR A 39 7.27 15.96 -15.57
C TYR A 39 6.89 16.65 -16.89
N LEU A 40 7.47 17.81 -17.18
CA LEU A 40 7.34 18.42 -18.52
C LEU A 40 7.99 17.59 -19.60
N ALA A 41 9.18 17.07 -19.34
CA ALA A 41 9.94 16.29 -20.34
C ALA A 41 9.26 14.95 -20.67
N VAL A 42 8.47 14.37 -19.77
CA VAL A 42 7.78 13.08 -19.93
C VAL A 42 6.25 13.23 -19.92
N ALA A 43 5.75 14.44 -20.17
CA ALA A 43 4.34 14.77 -19.94
C ALA A 43 3.38 13.84 -20.67
N ASP A 44 3.59 13.55 -21.94
CA ASP A 44 2.72 12.70 -22.75
C ASP A 44 2.65 11.27 -22.22
N GLY A 45 3.81 10.71 -21.82
CA GLY A 45 3.88 9.38 -21.21
C GLY A 45 3.22 9.33 -19.83
N ALA A 46 3.46 10.34 -18.99
CA ALA A 46 2.83 10.45 -17.65
C ALA A 46 1.30 10.62 -17.78
N LEU A 47 0.84 11.45 -18.70
CA LEU A 47 -0.58 11.66 -18.96
C LEU A 47 -1.29 10.40 -19.42
N ARG A 48 -0.66 9.55 -20.23
CA ARG A 48 -1.24 8.27 -20.67
C ARG A 48 -1.73 7.42 -19.48
N GLY A 49 -1.00 7.43 -18.39
CA GLY A 49 -1.36 6.69 -17.18
C GLY A 49 -2.41 7.36 -16.28
N VAL A 50 -2.62 8.69 -16.41
CA VAL A 50 -3.47 9.45 -15.46
C VAL A 50 -4.60 10.24 -16.12
N ALA A 51 -4.55 10.49 -17.43
CA ALA A 51 -5.54 11.34 -18.10
C ALA A 51 -6.96 10.78 -17.94
N GLY A 52 -7.88 11.66 -17.51
CA GLY A 52 -9.28 11.28 -17.28
C GLY A 52 -9.51 10.38 -16.07
N ARG A 53 -8.51 10.11 -15.24
CA ARG A 53 -8.65 9.27 -14.05
C ARG A 53 -8.75 10.11 -12.79
N PRO A 54 -9.68 9.79 -11.86
CA PRO A 54 -9.63 10.34 -10.51
C PRO A 54 -8.33 9.95 -9.83
N MET A 55 -7.74 10.87 -9.07
CA MET A 55 -6.43 10.65 -8.49
C MET A 55 -6.38 11.07 -7.02
N ALA A 56 -5.93 10.15 -6.15
CA ALA A 56 -5.59 10.47 -4.78
C ALA A 56 -4.26 11.25 -4.73
N LEU A 57 -4.29 12.49 -4.23
CA LEU A 57 -3.10 13.33 -4.11
C LEU A 57 -2.26 12.88 -2.92
N LYS A 58 -1.12 12.26 -3.17
CA LYS A 58 -0.13 11.95 -2.14
C LYS A 58 0.88 13.09 -2.08
N ARG A 59 0.76 13.92 -1.04
CA ARG A 59 1.48 15.18 -0.95
C ARG A 59 2.68 15.11 -0.01
N PHE A 60 3.84 15.46 -0.54
CA PHE A 60 5.13 15.58 0.16
C PHE A 60 5.47 17.05 0.29
N VAL A 61 4.80 17.78 1.17
CA VAL A 61 4.96 19.23 1.29
C VAL A 61 6.39 19.60 1.68
N GLU A 62 7.06 18.77 2.48
CA GLU A 62 8.44 18.98 2.91
C GLU A 62 9.49 18.24 2.04
N GLY A 63 9.10 17.73 0.87
CA GLY A 63 9.96 16.95 -0.03
C GLY A 63 9.96 15.47 0.30
N ALA A 64 10.73 14.69 -0.46
CA ALA A 64 10.72 13.21 -0.43
C ALA A 64 11.14 12.61 0.92
N ALA A 65 12.01 13.29 1.66
CA ALA A 65 12.48 12.87 2.98
C ALA A 65 11.51 13.24 4.13
N GLY A 66 10.51 14.08 3.86
CA GLY A 66 9.52 14.50 4.84
C GLY A 66 8.31 13.58 4.90
N ASP A 67 7.43 13.85 5.86
CA ASP A 67 6.15 13.17 5.97
C ASP A 67 5.24 13.46 4.78
N PHE A 68 4.44 12.48 4.41
CA PHE A 68 3.40 12.65 3.39
C PHE A 68 2.00 12.42 3.97
N PHE A 69 1.01 12.97 3.29
CA PHE A 69 -0.38 12.67 3.57
C PHE A 69 -1.19 12.48 2.28
N PHE A 70 -2.21 11.64 2.36
CA PHE A 70 -3.16 11.49 1.26
C PHE A 70 -4.27 12.53 1.38
N GLN A 71 -4.44 13.32 0.32
CA GLN A 71 -5.55 14.24 0.15
C GLN A 71 -6.46 13.71 -0.95
N LYS A 72 -7.53 13.03 -0.56
CA LYS A 72 -8.53 12.52 -1.51
C LYS A 72 -9.44 13.63 -2.05
N ARG A 73 -9.82 14.57 -1.17
CA ARG A 73 -10.67 15.71 -1.59
C ARG A 73 -9.84 16.81 -2.21
N ALA A 74 -10.20 17.22 -3.44
CA ALA A 74 -9.57 18.33 -4.12
C ALA A 74 -9.55 19.61 -3.26
N PRO A 75 -8.46 20.41 -3.27
CA PRO A 75 -8.43 21.68 -2.57
C PRO A 75 -9.55 22.62 -3.04
N THR A 76 -10.18 23.34 -2.11
CA THR A 76 -11.21 24.35 -2.44
C THR A 76 -10.61 25.54 -3.19
N SER A 77 -9.32 25.81 -3.00
CA SER A 77 -8.56 26.88 -3.68
C SER A 77 -8.06 26.50 -5.07
N ARG A 78 -8.49 25.35 -5.62
CA ARG A 78 -8.08 24.93 -6.97
C ARG A 78 -8.58 25.94 -8.02
N PRO A 79 -7.83 26.15 -9.11
CA PRO A 79 -8.32 26.86 -10.28
C PRO A 79 -9.57 26.19 -10.87
N GLU A 80 -10.45 26.97 -11.50
CA GLU A 80 -11.68 26.45 -12.12
C GLU A 80 -11.43 25.43 -13.22
N TRP A 81 -10.28 25.49 -13.88
CA TRP A 81 -9.88 24.55 -14.92
C TRP A 81 -9.35 23.18 -14.39
N ILE A 82 -9.30 23.00 -13.08
CA ILE A 82 -9.05 21.70 -12.45
C ILE A 82 -10.36 20.96 -12.26
N GLU A 83 -10.54 19.92 -13.04
CA GLU A 83 -11.72 19.05 -12.97
C GLU A 83 -11.72 18.19 -11.70
N THR A 84 -12.91 17.84 -11.25
CA THR A 84 -13.10 16.90 -10.14
C THR A 84 -14.29 16.00 -10.42
N VAL A 85 -14.23 14.77 -9.90
CA VAL A 85 -15.36 13.82 -9.93
C VAL A 85 -15.56 13.26 -8.52
N GLU A 86 -16.81 13.02 -8.13
CA GLU A 86 -17.13 12.47 -6.82
C GLU A 86 -17.06 10.94 -6.84
N LEU A 87 -16.13 10.38 -6.04
CA LEU A 87 -16.00 8.95 -5.81
C LEU A 87 -16.71 8.56 -4.51
N SER A 88 -17.39 7.41 -4.56
CA SER A 88 -17.87 6.70 -3.37
C SER A 88 -16.92 5.54 -3.02
N PHE A 89 -16.62 5.37 -1.72
CA PHE A 89 -15.72 4.34 -1.22
C PHE A 89 -16.49 3.25 -0.47
N PRO A 90 -15.93 2.02 -0.36
CA PRO A 90 -16.57 0.92 0.39
C PRO A 90 -16.88 1.26 1.85
N SER A 91 -16.23 2.28 2.41
CA SER A 91 -16.51 2.80 3.76
C SER A 91 -17.79 3.64 3.86
N GLY A 92 -18.53 3.85 2.76
CA GLY A 92 -19.70 4.74 2.66
C GLY A 92 -19.37 6.24 2.59
N ARG A 93 -18.08 6.61 2.54
CA ARG A 93 -17.64 8.00 2.38
C ARG A 93 -17.54 8.37 0.92
N THR A 94 -17.67 9.68 0.61
CA THR A 94 -17.41 10.22 -0.73
C THR A 94 -16.31 11.28 -0.69
N ALA A 95 -15.64 11.48 -1.83
CA ALA A 95 -14.69 12.57 -2.03
C ALA A 95 -14.69 13.03 -3.48
N ALA A 96 -14.69 14.36 -3.69
CA ALA A 96 -14.42 14.95 -4.98
C ALA A 96 -12.91 14.89 -5.24
N GLU A 97 -12.46 13.95 -6.08
CA GLU A 97 -11.05 13.77 -6.43
C GLU A 97 -10.68 14.53 -7.71
N VAL A 98 -9.42 14.91 -7.82
CA VAL A 98 -8.87 15.63 -8.98
C VAL A 98 -8.80 14.68 -10.18
N VAL A 99 -9.20 15.21 -11.35
CA VAL A 99 -9.00 14.56 -12.67
C VAL A 99 -8.03 15.42 -13.48
N VAL A 100 -6.99 14.79 -14.02
CA VAL A 100 -5.97 15.44 -14.85
C VAL A 100 -6.17 15.01 -16.31
N ARG A 101 -6.12 15.97 -17.25
CA ARG A 101 -6.26 15.68 -18.69
C ARG A 101 -5.15 16.27 -19.54
N ASP A 102 -4.42 17.26 -19.04
CA ASP A 102 -3.37 17.93 -19.77
C ASP A 102 -2.15 18.26 -18.90
N ALA A 103 -1.08 18.71 -19.54
CA ALA A 103 0.19 19.02 -18.88
C ALA A 103 0.09 20.18 -17.88
N ALA A 104 -0.81 21.15 -18.07
CA ALA A 104 -1.00 22.24 -17.11
C ALA A 104 -1.62 21.71 -15.80
N GLN A 105 -2.60 20.83 -15.92
CA GLN A 105 -3.23 20.16 -14.77
C GLN A 105 -2.27 19.23 -14.05
N LEU A 106 -1.43 18.50 -14.80
CA LEU A 106 -0.36 17.68 -14.26
C LEU A 106 0.64 18.52 -13.45
N LEU A 107 1.11 19.64 -14.01
CA LEU A 107 2.03 20.52 -13.31
C LEU A 107 1.41 21.15 -12.06
N TRP A 108 0.13 21.48 -12.10
CA TRP A 108 -0.57 21.97 -10.92
C TRP A 108 -0.57 20.93 -9.78
N VAL A 109 -0.82 19.65 -10.10
CA VAL A 109 -0.75 18.57 -9.12
C VAL A 109 0.66 18.41 -8.57
N VAL A 110 1.68 18.44 -9.43
CA VAL A 110 3.10 18.39 -9.02
C VAL A 110 3.45 19.57 -8.12
N ASN A 111 2.96 20.79 -8.45
CA ASN A 111 3.16 21.98 -7.62
C ASN A 111 2.57 21.86 -6.21
N LEU A 112 1.50 21.08 -6.01
CA LEU A 112 0.95 20.79 -4.68
C LEU A 112 1.87 19.89 -3.83
N GLY A 113 2.96 19.40 -4.39
CA GLY A 113 3.91 18.48 -3.75
C GLY A 113 3.61 17.01 -4.00
N CYS A 114 2.87 16.68 -5.04
CA CYS A 114 2.72 15.29 -5.46
C CYS A 114 3.96 14.86 -6.24
N ILE A 115 4.79 14.03 -5.60
CA ILE A 115 6.00 13.46 -6.22
C ILE A 115 5.60 12.29 -7.12
N ASP A 116 4.71 11.43 -6.65
CA ASP A 116 4.14 10.31 -7.38
C ASP A 116 2.66 10.55 -7.73
N LEU A 117 2.22 9.97 -8.83
CA LEU A 117 0.86 10.07 -9.36
C LEU A 117 0.09 8.80 -9.03
N ASN A 118 -1.03 8.92 -8.33
CA ASN A 118 -1.76 7.77 -7.79
C ASN A 118 -3.21 7.73 -8.31
N PRO A 119 -3.45 7.40 -9.59
CA PRO A 119 -4.78 7.31 -10.17
C PRO A 119 -5.53 6.04 -9.75
N HIS A 120 -6.86 6.12 -9.75
CA HIS A 120 -7.72 4.95 -9.73
C HIS A 120 -7.74 4.23 -11.09
N PRO A 121 -8.06 2.92 -11.14
CA PRO A 121 -8.11 2.15 -12.40
C PRO A 121 -9.41 2.39 -13.20
N VAL A 122 -10.04 3.54 -13.03
CA VAL A 122 -11.30 3.93 -13.70
C VAL A 122 -11.16 5.30 -14.36
N ARG A 123 -12.02 5.59 -15.32
CA ARG A 123 -12.16 6.92 -15.92
C ARG A 123 -13.25 7.72 -15.20
N ALA A 124 -13.19 9.05 -15.28
CA ALA A 124 -14.17 9.94 -14.65
C ALA A 124 -15.58 9.75 -15.22
N GLU A 125 -15.69 9.26 -16.43
CA GLU A 125 -16.92 8.96 -17.15
C GLU A 125 -17.61 7.68 -16.66
N ASP A 126 -16.85 6.73 -16.09
CA ASP A 126 -17.36 5.49 -15.50
C ASP A 126 -16.50 5.10 -14.28
N LEU A 127 -17.07 5.28 -13.09
CA LEU A 127 -16.38 5.09 -11.81
C LEU A 127 -16.56 3.68 -11.22
N ASP A 128 -17.35 2.84 -11.85
CA ASP A 128 -17.69 1.51 -11.33
C ASP A 128 -17.06 0.37 -12.13
N HIS A 129 -16.62 0.64 -13.37
CA HIS A 129 -16.00 -0.37 -14.24
C HIS A 129 -14.54 0.02 -14.55
N PRO A 130 -13.56 -0.68 -13.95
CA PRO A 130 -12.16 -0.47 -14.28
C PRO A 130 -11.85 -0.76 -15.77
N ASP A 131 -11.03 0.11 -16.36
CA ASP A 131 -10.44 -0.11 -17.68
C ASP A 131 -9.01 -0.64 -17.63
N GLU A 132 -8.55 -1.02 -16.42
CA GLU A 132 -7.18 -1.47 -16.18
C GLU A 132 -7.15 -2.57 -15.12
N LEU A 133 -6.60 -3.73 -15.48
CA LEU A 133 -6.16 -4.76 -14.56
C LEU A 133 -4.70 -4.46 -14.15
N ARG A 134 -4.42 -4.45 -12.85
CA ARG A 134 -3.11 -4.16 -12.26
C ARG A 134 -2.50 -5.40 -11.66
N VAL A 135 -1.34 -5.80 -12.17
CA VAL A 135 -0.52 -6.84 -11.57
C VAL A 135 0.62 -6.16 -10.82
N ASP A 136 0.61 -6.28 -9.49
CA ASP A 136 1.63 -5.72 -8.60
C ASP A 136 2.50 -6.85 -8.06
N LEU A 137 3.77 -6.88 -8.50
CA LEU A 137 4.79 -7.84 -8.08
C LEU A 137 5.56 -7.26 -6.90
N ASP A 138 5.11 -7.57 -5.67
CA ASP A 138 5.69 -7.06 -4.42
C ASP A 138 6.59 -8.11 -3.75
N PRO A 139 7.93 -7.97 -3.81
CA PRO A 139 8.83 -8.95 -3.20
C PRO A 139 8.81 -8.88 -1.67
N VAL A 140 8.86 -10.04 -1.01
CA VAL A 140 9.17 -10.08 0.40
C VAL A 140 10.62 -9.61 0.65
N PRO A 141 10.95 -9.09 1.86
CA PRO A 141 12.30 -8.64 2.15
C PRO A 141 13.36 -9.70 1.85
N GLY A 142 14.43 -9.31 1.16
CA GLY A 142 15.56 -10.19 0.82
C GLY A 142 15.43 -10.96 -0.50
N VAL A 143 14.35 -10.81 -1.23
CA VAL A 143 14.20 -11.42 -2.57
C VAL A 143 15.12 -10.71 -3.56
N PRO A 144 16.00 -11.44 -4.28
CA PRO A 144 16.83 -10.86 -5.32
C PRO A 144 16.01 -10.25 -6.47
N TRP A 145 16.50 -9.14 -7.03
CA TRP A 145 15.84 -8.43 -8.14
C TRP A 145 15.63 -9.32 -9.37
N GLU A 146 16.57 -10.21 -9.64
CA GLU A 146 16.48 -11.20 -10.73
C GLU A 146 15.21 -12.08 -10.59
N ASN A 147 14.83 -12.48 -9.38
CA ASN A 147 13.64 -13.28 -9.16
C ASN A 147 12.36 -12.52 -9.52
N ILE A 148 12.34 -11.21 -9.27
CA ILE A 148 11.19 -10.36 -9.61
C ILE A 148 11.07 -10.24 -11.14
N ARG A 149 12.19 -10.04 -11.84
CA ARG A 149 12.24 -10.03 -13.31
C ARG A 149 11.74 -11.37 -13.88
N ARG A 150 12.17 -12.49 -13.30
CA ARG A 150 11.73 -13.81 -13.72
C ARG A 150 10.23 -14.03 -13.50
N VAL A 151 9.68 -13.60 -12.37
CA VAL A 151 8.22 -13.68 -12.12
C VAL A 151 7.46 -12.76 -13.09
N ALA A 152 8.01 -11.60 -13.45
CA ALA A 152 7.41 -10.73 -14.47
C ALA A 152 7.30 -11.42 -15.83
N LEU A 153 8.35 -12.13 -16.27
CA LEU A 153 8.33 -12.88 -17.54
C LEU A 153 7.32 -14.05 -17.49
N VAL A 154 7.24 -14.79 -16.39
CA VAL A 154 6.22 -15.83 -16.22
C VAL A 154 4.81 -15.24 -16.19
N THR A 155 4.67 -14.02 -15.67
CA THR A 155 3.39 -13.29 -15.72
C THR A 155 3.03 -12.88 -17.16
N GLN A 156 4.02 -12.46 -17.96
CA GLN A 156 3.82 -12.20 -19.38
C GLN A 156 3.29 -13.45 -20.10
N GLU A 157 3.97 -14.59 -19.94
CA GLU A 157 3.54 -15.86 -20.55
C GLU A 157 2.10 -16.22 -20.14
N ALA A 158 1.74 -16.01 -18.84
CA ALA A 158 0.40 -16.30 -18.36
C ALA A 158 -0.66 -15.36 -18.97
N LEU A 159 -0.33 -14.09 -19.20
CA LEU A 159 -1.21 -13.13 -19.86
C LEU A 159 -1.35 -13.45 -21.36
N ASP A 160 -0.26 -13.79 -22.04
CA ASP A 160 -0.24 -14.13 -23.47
C ASP A 160 -1.10 -15.38 -23.76
N ASP A 161 -1.02 -16.42 -22.90
CA ASP A 161 -1.86 -17.61 -22.99
C ASP A 161 -3.37 -17.31 -22.87
N LEU A 162 -3.72 -16.17 -22.24
CA LEU A 162 -5.09 -15.70 -22.05
C LEU A 162 -5.49 -14.61 -23.05
N GLY A 163 -4.63 -14.31 -24.01
CA GLY A 163 -4.86 -13.28 -25.04
C GLY A 163 -4.86 -11.85 -24.49
N LEU A 164 -4.16 -11.61 -23.37
CA LEU A 164 -4.04 -10.32 -22.72
C LEU A 164 -2.64 -9.72 -22.96
N VAL A 165 -2.56 -8.43 -23.23
CA VAL A 165 -1.29 -7.72 -23.42
C VAL A 165 -0.89 -7.02 -22.12
N GLY A 166 0.24 -7.45 -21.55
CA GLY A 166 0.84 -6.85 -20.37
C GLY A 166 1.82 -5.73 -20.72
N TRP A 167 1.78 -4.63 -19.96
CA TRP A 167 2.66 -3.47 -20.10
C TRP A 167 3.50 -3.31 -18.84
N PRO A 168 4.76 -3.78 -18.85
CA PRO A 168 5.61 -3.79 -17.66
C PRO A 168 6.18 -2.40 -17.39
N LYS A 169 6.36 -2.10 -16.10
CA LYS A 169 7.13 -0.94 -15.62
C LYS A 169 7.80 -1.26 -14.29
N THR A 170 8.90 -0.62 -13.96
CA THR A 170 9.42 -0.67 -12.61
C THR A 170 8.42 -0.02 -11.65
N SER A 171 8.34 -0.46 -10.40
CA SER A 171 7.56 0.26 -9.38
C SER A 171 8.25 1.56 -8.95
N GLY A 172 9.53 1.75 -9.35
CA GLY A 172 10.40 2.79 -8.82
C GLY A 172 10.74 2.60 -7.34
N SER A 173 10.40 1.45 -6.78
CA SER A 173 10.74 1.03 -5.41
C SER A 173 11.47 -0.31 -5.43
N ARG A 174 10.77 -1.42 -5.24
CA ARG A 174 11.38 -2.76 -5.14
C ARG A 174 10.82 -3.78 -6.12
N GLY A 175 9.71 -3.48 -6.78
CA GLY A 175 8.95 -4.42 -7.57
C GLY A 175 8.79 -4.00 -9.04
N ILE A 176 8.00 -4.78 -9.75
CA ILE A 176 7.53 -4.51 -11.11
C ILE A 176 6.00 -4.48 -11.08
N HIS A 177 5.40 -3.52 -11.79
CA HIS A 177 3.98 -3.53 -12.07
C HIS A 177 3.77 -3.89 -13.54
N ILE A 178 2.70 -4.63 -13.83
CA ILE A 178 2.27 -4.91 -15.20
C ILE A 178 0.84 -4.44 -15.32
N ASN A 179 0.63 -3.43 -16.18
CA ASN A 179 -0.69 -2.91 -16.44
C ASN A 179 -1.28 -3.62 -17.66
N VAL A 180 -2.56 -3.98 -17.59
CA VAL A 180 -3.29 -4.59 -18.70
C VAL A 180 -4.51 -3.74 -18.98
N ARG A 181 -4.65 -3.23 -20.20
CA ARG A 181 -5.86 -2.51 -20.59
C ARG A 181 -6.98 -3.50 -20.84
N ILE A 182 -8.14 -3.26 -20.25
CA ILE A 182 -9.34 -4.11 -20.36
C ILE A 182 -10.54 -3.29 -20.77
N ARG A 183 -11.57 -3.94 -21.36
CA ARG A 183 -12.85 -3.28 -21.60
C ARG A 183 -13.48 -2.91 -20.25
N PRO A 184 -14.08 -1.73 -20.11
CA PRO A 184 -14.75 -1.30 -18.87
C PRO A 184 -16.16 -1.94 -18.74
N GLU A 185 -16.22 -3.27 -18.67
CA GLU A 185 -17.45 -4.05 -18.62
C GLU A 185 -17.59 -4.81 -17.29
N TRP A 186 -16.50 -4.93 -16.53
CA TRP A 186 -16.46 -5.70 -15.28
C TRP A 186 -16.32 -4.78 -14.06
N THR A 187 -17.03 -5.15 -13.00
CA THR A 187 -16.98 -4.46 -11.73
C THR A 187 -15.65 -4.70 -11.00
N PHE A 188 -15.31 -3.86 -10.02
CA PHE A 188 -14.13 -4.05 -9.18
C PHE A 188 -14.01 -5.45 -8.54
N PRO A 189 -15.10 -6.06 -8.01
CA PRO A 189 -15.04 -7.44 -7.52
C PRO A 189 -14.63 -8.46 -8.59
N GLU A 190 -15.11 -8.31 -9.81
CA GLU A 190 -14.78 -9.20 -10.93
C GLU A 190 -13.32 -9.03 -11.37
N VAL A 191 -12.84 -7.77 -11.52
CA VAL A 191 -11.45 -7.49 -11.85
C VAL A 191 -10.50 -8.03 -10.77
N ARG A 192 -10.86 -7.89 -9.48
CA ARG A 192 -10.07 -8.46 -8.38
C ARG A 192 -10.06 -10.00 -8.42
N ARG A 193 -11.20 -10.65 -8.73
CA ARG A 193 -11.23 -12.12 -8.89
C ARG A 193 -10.36 -12.59 -10.05
N ALA A 194 -10.41 -11.89 -11.17
CA ALA A 194 -9.53 -12.13 -12.31
C ALA A 194 -8.05 -11.98 -11.93
N ALA A 195 -7.69 -10.94 -11.20
CA ALA A 195 -6.34 -10.74 -10.68
C ALA A 195 -5.88 -11.86 -9.74
N LEU A 196 -6.77 -12.36 -8.87
CA LEU A 196 -6.48 -13.50 -7.98
C LEU A 196 -6.28 -14.79 -8.78
N ALA A 197 -7.08 -15.02 -9.83
CA ALA A 197 -6.95 -16.19 -10.69
C ALA A 197 -5.59 -16.17 -11.42
N LEU A 198 -5.19 -15.01 -11.97
CA LEU A 198 -3.87 -14.82 -12.57
C LEU A 198 -2.74 -15.04 -11.55
N ALA A 199 -2.86 -14.49 -10.34
CA ALA A 199 -1.85 -14.66 -9.29
C ALA A 199 -1.62 -16.12 -8.92
N ARG A 200 -2.70 -16.92 -8.84
CA ARG A 200 -2.64 -18.36 -8.59
C ARG A 200 -2.03 -19.14 -9.76
N ASP A 201 -2.32 -18.74 -10.99
CA ASP A 201 -1.73 -19.37 -12.17
C ASP A 201 -0.23 -19.10 -12.25
N VAL A 202 0.22 -17.89 -12.00
CA VAL A 202 1.65 -17.55 -11.93
C VAL A 202 2.33 -18.29 -10.78
N GLU A 203 1.74 -18.35 -9.58
CA GLU A 203 2.25 -19.17 -8.46
C GLU A 203 2.40 -20.64 -8.85
N ARG A 204 1.42 -21.22 -9.56
CA ARG A 204 1.47 -22.61 -10.04
C ARG A 204 2.59 -22.84 -11.05
N ARG A 205 2.88 -21.87 -11.93
CA ARG A 205 3.96 -21.96 -12.94
C ARG A 205 5.35 -21.87 -12.29
N VAL A 206 5.50 -21.08 -11.24
CA VAL A 206 6.79 -20.81 -10.59
C VAL A 206 6.67 -20.78 -9.05
N PRO A 207 6.26 -21.90 -8.41
CA PRO A 207 5.90 -21.91 -6.99
C PRO A 207 7.05 -21.61 -6.04
N ALA A 208 8.31 -21.75 -6.48
CA ALA A 208 9.48 -21.40 -5.67
C ALA A 208 9.74 -19.87 -5.62
N LEU A 209 9.22 -19.10 -6.57
CA LEU A 209 9.52 -17.68 -6.70
C LEU A 209 8.31 -16.76 -6.47
N ALA A 210 7.09 -17.25 -6.69
CA ALA A 210 5.86 -16.45 -6.61
C ALA A 210 4.90 -17.00 -5.57
N THR A 211 4.08 -16.11 -5.00
CA THR A 211 3.01 -16.49 -4.07
C THR A 211 1.79 -15.58 -4.20
N SER A 212 0.60 -16.19 -4.07
CA SER A 212 -0.70 -15.51 -3.95
C SER A 212 -1.23 -15.47 -2.51
N LYS A 213 -0.43 -15.92 -1.51
CA LYS A 213 -0.86 -16.02 -0.11
C LYS A 213 -1.10 -14.66 0.51
N TRP A 214 -2.29 -14.48 1.10
CA TRP A 214 -2.66 -13.21 1.73
C TRP A 214 -1.85 -12.91 2.99
N TRP A 215 -1.64 -13.87 3.87
CA TRP A 215 -0.95 -13.65 5.13
C TRP A 215 0.54 -13.50 4.94
N LYS A 216 1.09 -12.43 5.50
CA LYS A 216 2.53 -12.09 5.36
C LYS A 216 3.46 -13.20 5.83
N GLU A 217 3.03 -13.94 6.86
CA GLU A 217 3.77 -15.03 7.47
C GLU A 217 3.91 -16.26 6.56
N GLU A 218 3.05 -16.36 5.54
CA GLU A 218 3.05 -17.45 4.56
C GLU A 218 3.69 -17.05 3.24
N ARG A 219 3.98 -15.75 3.07
CA ARG A 219 4.58 -15.25 1.83
C ARG A 219 6.04 -15.63 1.71
N HIS A 220 6.40 -16.02 0.52
CA HIS A 220 7.78 -16.19 0.09
C HIS A 220 7.95 -15.58 -1.31
N GLY A 221 9.18 -15.31 -1.72
CA GLY A 221 9.44 -14.81 -3.06
C GLY A 221 8.72 -13.51 -3.37
N VAL A 222 8.02 -13.48 -4.48
CA VAL A 222 7.29 -12.32 -5.00
C VAL A 222 5.79 -12.55 -4.79
N PHE A 223 5.17 -11.65 -4.02
CA PHE A 223 3.72 -11.65 -3.82
C PHE A 223 3.03 -10.89 -4.96
N LEU A 224 2.08 -11.55 -5.61
CA LEU A 224 1.20 -10.90 -6.57
C LEU A 224 0.01 -10.29 -5.83
N ASP A 225 0.04 -8.95 -5.62
CA ASP A 225 -1.01 -8.26 -4.85
C ASP A 225 -2.26 -7.96 -5.69
N TYR A 226 -3.13 -8.97 -5.79
CA TYR A 226 -4.42 -8.86 -6.47
C TYR A 226 -5.37 -7.85 -5.83
N ASN A 227 -5.17 -7.46 -4.56
CA ASN A 227 -5.99 -6.47 -3.88
C ASN A 227 -5.72 -5.02 -4.34
N GLN A 228 -4.69 -4.78 -5.15
CA GLN A 228 -4.52 -3.48 -5.83
C GLN A 228 -5.63 -3.19 -6.86
N ASN A 229 -6.45 -4.19 -7.18
CA ASN A 229 -7.64 -4.05 -8.01
C ASN A 229 -8.94 -3.77 -7.22
N ALA A 230 -8.85 -3.55 -5.91
CA ALA A 230 -9.99 -3.15 -5.10
C ALA A 230 -10.32 -1.65 -5.27
N LYS A 231 -11.60 -1.27 -5.12
CA LYS A 231 -12.14 0.08 -5.46
C LYS A 231 -11.43 1.24 -4.77
N ASP A 232 -10.88 1.05 -3.58
CA ASP A 232 -10.22 2.10 -2.81
C ASP A 232 -8.68 2.12 -2.97
N ARG A 233 -8.15 1.34 -3.92
CA ARG A 233 -6.72 1.21 -4.15
C ARG A 233 -6.24 2.06 -5.31
N THR A 234 -5.07 2.65 -5.11
CA THR A 234 -4.33 3.38 -6.14
C THR A 234 -2.89 2.89 -6.18
N VAL A 235 -2.32 2.86 -7.38
CA VAL A 235 -0.94 2.45 -7.63
C VAL A 235 -0.20 3.60 -8.30
N ALA A 236 1.08 3.77 -8.00
CA ALA A 236 1.90 4.77 -8.69
C ALA A 236 1.89 4.50 -10.20
N SER A 237 1.44 5.50 -10.96
CA SER A 237 1.34 5.45 -12.41
C SER A 237 2.73 5.41 -13.07
N ALA A 238 2.77 5.07 -14.36
CA ALA A 238 3.95 5.21 -15.19
C ALA A 238 4.53 6.63 -15.10
N TYR A 239 5.85 6.74 -15.17
CA TYR A 239 6.61 7.97 -15.03
C TYR A 239 6.50 8.68 -13.66
N SER A 240 5.83 8.10 -12.68
CA SER A 240 5.85 8.65 -11.32
C SER A 240 7.26 8.62 -10.75
N VAL A 241 7.74 9.78 -10.27
CA VAL A 241 8.95 9.82 -9.43
C VAL A 241 8.59 9.26 -8.06
N ARG A 242 9.51 8.50 -7.45
CA ARG A 242 9.27 7.91 -6.12
C ARG A 242 10.05 8.68 -5.06
N PRO A 243 9.54 8.73 -3.83
CA PRO A 243 10.24 9.39 -2.71
C PRO A 243 11.40 8.53 -2.19
N THR A 244 12.28 8.10 -3.09
CA THR A 244 13.53 7.40 -2.79
C THR A 244 14.69 8.38 -2.80
N PRO A 245 15.79 8.12 -2.06
CA PRO A 245 16.92 9.04 -1.98
C PRO A 245 17.50 9.43 -3.34
N ASP A 246 17.52 8.50 -4.27
CA ASP A 246 18.02 8.62 -5.65
C ASP A 246 16.94 9.10 -6.66
N ALA A 247 15.76 9.48 -6.19
CA ALA A 247 14.64 9.95 -7.01
C ALA A 247 14.28 8.98 -8.16
N ARG A 248 14.17 7.68 -7.85
CA ARG A 248 13.80 6.66 -8.84
C ARG A 248 12.43 6.92 -9.46
N VAL A 249 12.25 6.39 -10.64
CA VAL A 249 11.05 6.53 -11.46
C VAL A 249 10.37 5.18 -11.64
N SER A 250 9.06 5.16 -11.62
CA SER A 250 8.24 4.05 -12.10
C SER A 250 8.26 4.06 -13.64
N ALA A 251 9.35 3.57 -14.21
CA ALA A 251 9.64 3.66 -15.64
C ALA A 251 9.00 2.53 -16.43
N PRO A 252 8.24 2.82 -17.51
CA PRO A 252 7.82 1.82 -18.48
C PRO A 252 9.01 1.11 -19.12
N LEU A 253 8.84 -0.19 -19.32
CA LEU A 253 9.83 -1.06 -19.96
C LEU A 253 9.22 -1.75 -21.19
N THR A 254 10.05 -2.07 -22.16
CA THR A 254 9.71 -3.14 -23.10
C THR A 254 9.94 -4.50 -22.44
N TRP A 255 9.31 -5.56 -22.94
CA TRP A 255 9.55 -6.90 -22.42
C TRP A 255 10.99 -7.37 -22.61
N ASP A 256 11.66 -6.92 -23.67
CA ASP A 256 13.09 -7.21 -23.93
C ASP A 256 14.02 -6.54 -22.91
N GLU A 257 13.60 -5.43 -22.31
CA GLU A 257 14.36 -4.77 -21.24
C GLU A 257 14.22 -5.47 -19.88
N VAL A 258 13.08 -6.11 -19.61
CA VAL A 258 12.79 -6.72 -18.30
C VAL A 258 13.91 -7.63 -17.79
N PRO A 259 14.53 -8.53 -18.61
CA PRO A 259 15.60 -9.41 -18.13
C PRO A 259 16.86 -8.70 -17.64
N VAL A 260 17.13 -7.48 -18.12
CA VAL A 260 18.39 -6.77 -17.88
C VAL A 260 18.23 -5.44 -17.12
N ALA A 261 17.00 -4.93 -16.99
CA ALA A 261 16.73 -3.67 -16.32
C ALA A 261 17.14 -3.70 -14.83
N GLU A 262 17.80 -2.66 -14.38
CA GLU A 262 18.12 -2.44 -12.97
C GLU A 262 17.37 -1.22 -12.44
N LEU A 263 16.95 -1.24 -11.16
CA LEU A 263 16.15 -0.18 -10.57
C LEU A 263 16.87 1.18 -10.57
N GLY A 264 18.19 1.16 -10.43
CA GLY A 264 19.03 2.37 -10.42
C GLY A 264 19.16 3.05 -11.79
N ASP A 265 18.81 2.38 -12.88
CA ASP A 265 18.89 2.93 -14.24
C ASP A 265 17.84 4.01 -14.49
N PHE A 266 16.74 3.98 -13.73
CA PHE A 266 15.55 4.79 -13.95
C PHE A 266 15.37 5.82 -12.83
N THR A 267 15.97 6.98 -13.00
CA THR A 267 15.91 8.11 -12.08
C THR A 267 15.33 9.35 -12.74
N LEU A 268 15.03 10.36 -11.93
CA LEU A 268 14.62 11.68 -12.40
C LEU A 268 15.61 12.26 -13.43
N ALA A 269 16.91 11.96 -13.32
CA ALA A 269 17.93 12.43 -14.25
C ALA A 269 17.98 11.64 -15.55
N THR A 270 17.81 10.31 -15.50
CA THR A 270 18.07 9.43 -16.65
C THR A 270 16.85 9.23 -17.55
N VAL A 271 15.65 9.19 -16.97
CA VAL A 271 14.41 8.90 -17.71
C VAL A 271 14.05 9.93 -18.78
N PRO A 272 14.26 11.25 -18.61
CA PRO A 272 13.99 12.22 -19.69
C PRO A 272 14.80 11.97 -20.96
N ALA A 273 16.09 11.66 -20.82
CA ALA A 273 16.95 11.35 -21.97
C ALA A 273 16.53 10.03 -22.64
N ARG A 274 16.19 9.00 -21.85
CA ARG A 274 15.65 7.75 -22.37
C ARG A 274 14.33 7.99 -23.11
N TYR A 275 13.40 8.76 -22.54
CA TYR A 275 12.13 9.09 -23.17
C TYR A 275 12.31 9.81 -24.51
N ALA A 276 13.24 10.77 -24.57
CA ALA A 276 13.57 11.46 -25.82
C ALA A 276 14.20 10.52 -26.88
N ALA A 277 14.96 9.50 -26.45
CA ALA A 277 15.66 8.59 -27.36
C ALA A 277 14.75 7.49 -27.93
N ILE A 278 13.88 6.87 -27.11
CA ILE A 278 13.09 5.70 -27.52
C ILE A 278 11.58 5.92 -27.48
N GLY A 279 11.11 7.09 -27.00
CA GLY A 279 9.70 7.37 -26.77
C GLY A 279 9.13 6.66 -25.54
N ASP A 280 7.81 6.47 -25.52
CA ASP A 280 7.09 5.80 -24.45
C ASP A 280 6.90 4.31 -24.78
N PRO A 281 7.54 3.38 -24.05
CA PRO A 281 7.29 1.94 -24.21
C PRO A 281 5.81 1.54 -23.96
N GLY A 282 5.06 2.35 -23.21
CA GLY A 282 3.63 2.15 -22.96
C GLY A 282 2.69 2.77 -23.99
N ALA A 283 3.20 3.34 -25.10
CA ALA A 283 2.42 4.13 -26.07
C ALA A 283 1.19 3.39 -26.64
N GLY A 284 1.30 2.07 -26.84
CA GLY A 284 0.25 1.24 -27.42
C GLY A 284 -0.79 0.69 -26.43
N ILE A 285 -0.73 1.05 -25.13
CA ILE A 285 -1.56 0.39 -24.12
C ILE A 285 -3.07 0.58 -24.38
N ASP A 286 -3.48 1.73 -24.88
CA ASP A 286 -4.89 2.02 -25.14
C ASP A 286 -5.41 1.35 -26.43
N ASP A 287 -4.52 0.84 -27.30
CA ASP A 287 -4.85 0.11 -28.52
C ASP A 287 -4.98 -1.41 -28.29
N ALA A 288 -4.47 -1.91 -27.14
CA ALA A 288 -4.43 -3.33 -26.80
C ALA A 288 -5.44 -3.69 -25.69
N VAL A 289 -6.70 -3.40 -25.94
CA VAL A 289 -7.79 -3.62 -24.95
C VAL A 289 -8.24 -5.08 -24.96
N GLY A 290 -8.06 -5.78 -23.82
CA GLY A 290 -8.38 -7.20 -23.65
C GLY A 290 -9.72 -7.49 -22.96
N SER A 291 -10.12 -8.77 -22.95
CA SER A 291 -11.26 -9.32 -22.22
C SER A 291 -10.80 -10.03 -20.95
N LEU A 292 -11.52 -9.84 -19.83
CA LEU A 292 -11.29 -10.61 -18.61
C LEU A 292 -12.00 -11.97 -18.57
N GLU A 293 -12.83 -12.29 -19.57
CA GLU A 293 -13.56 -13.57 -19.58
C GLU A 293 -12.68 -14.80 -19.36
N PRO A 294 -11.51 -14.96 -20.03
CA PRO A 294 -10.66 -16.12 -19.79
C PRO A 294 -10.13 -16.22 -18.35
N LEU A 295 -9.84 -15.08 -17.69
CA LEU A 295 -9.44 -15.04 -16.29
C LEU A 295 -10.61 -15.36 -15.34
N LEU A 296 -11.81 -14.92 -15.66
CA LEU A 296 -13.01 -15.23 -14.88
C LEU A 296 -13.42 -16.71 -15.01
N GLU A 297 -13.25 -17.30 -16.19
CA GLU A 297 -13.39 -18.75 -16.39
C GLU A 297 -12.35 -19.53 -15.59
N LEU A 298 -11.10 -19.05 -15.56
CA LEU A 298 -10.04 -19.62 -14.72
C LEU A 298 -10.42 -19.53 -13.24
N SER A 299 -10.97 -18.37 -12.79
CA SER A 299 -11.47 -18.21 -11.42
C SER A 299 -12.56 -19.23 -11.09
N ALA A 300 -13.52 -19.43 -11.99
CA ALA A 300 -14.59 -20.42 -11.79
C ALA A 300 -14.03 -21.85 -11.69
N ARG A 301 -13.01 -22.20 -12.47
CA ARG A 301 -12.30 -23.49 -12.32
C ARG A 301 -11.65 -23.62 -10.94
N HIS A 302 -10.96 -22.59 -10.46
CA HIS A 302 -10.37 -22.58 -9.13
C HIS A 302 -11.42 -22.78 -8.03
N GLU A 303 -12.62 -22.21 -8.17
CA GLU A 303 -13.73 -22.42 -7.22
C GLU A 303 -14.19 -23.89 -7.21
N THR A 304 -14.30 -24.52 -8.38
CA THR A 304 -14.65 -25.96 -8.48
C THR A 304 -13.57 -26.87 -7.91
N GLU A 305 -12.31 -26.44 -7.92
CA GLU A 305 -11.16 -27.13 -7.29
C GLU A 305 -11.06 -26.86 -5.77
N GLY A 306 -12.00 -26.11 -5.20
CA GLY A 306 -12.04 -25.77 -3.76
C GLY A 306 -11.14 -24.60 -3.36
N LEU A 307 -10.60 -23.85 -4.32
CA LEU A 307 -9.85 -22.62 -4.07
C LEU A 307 -10.84 -21.43 -3.95
N GLY A 308 -11.38 -21.21 -2.76
CA GLY A 308 -12.29 -20.11 -2.46
C GLY A 308 -11.68 -18.72 -2.65
N ASP A 309 -12.45 -17.65 -2.37
CA ASP A 309 -11.96 -16.28 -2.44
C ASP A 309 -10.85 -16.03 -1.40
N ALA A 310 -10.06 -15.01 -1.63
CA ALA A 310 -9.02 -14.55 -0.72
C ALA A 310 -9.53 -13.34 0.10
N PRO A 311 -8.95 -13.07 1.29
CA PRO A 311 -9.39 -11.96 2.13
C PRO A 311 -9.38 -10.60 1.41
N TRP A 312 -10.45 -9.84 1.62
CA TRP A 312 -10.60 -8.48 1.12
C TRP A 312 -9.85 -7.46 1.99
N PRO A 313 -9.51 -6.28 1.44
CA PRO A 313 -8.95 -5.20 2.25
C PRO A 313 -9.84 -4.83 3.44
N PRO A 314 -9.27 -4.31 4.55
CA PRO A 314 -10.00 -4.07 5.81
C PRO A 314 -11.23 -3.15 5.70
N ASN A 315 -11.25 -2.26 4.70
CA ASN A 315 -12.33 -1.27 4.51
C ASN A 315 -13.60 -1.85 3.84
N TYR A 316 -13.52 -3.08 3.35
CA TYR A 316 -14.66 -3.75 2.74
C TYR A 316 -15.54 -4.44 3.77
N ALA A 317 -16.84 -4.52 3.52
CA ALA A 317 -17.74 -5.36 4.31
C ALA A 317 -17.25 -6.82 4.23
N ARG A 318 -17.32 -7.54 5.34
CA ARG A 318 -16.94 -8.95 5.38
C ARG A 318 -18.05 -9.79 4.77
N THR A 319 -17.72 -10.68 3.85
CA THR A 319 -18.66 -11.70 3.35
C THR A 319 -18.66 -12.93 4.25
N LEU A 320 -19.77 -13.72 4.24
CA LEU A 320 -19.93 -14.87 5.13
C LEU A 320 -18.88 -15.97 4.88
N ASP A 321 -18.47 -16.13 3.63
CA ASP A 321 -17.53 -17.17 3.20
C ASP A 321 -16.08 -16.66 3.07
N GLU A 322 -15.83 -15.41 3.47
CA GLU A 322 -14.50 -14.83 3.41
C GLU A 322 -13.57 -15.42 4.46
N PRO A 323 -12.36 -15.88 4.07
CA PRO A 323 -11.36 -16.32 5.02
C PRO A 323 -10.99 -15.22 6.02
N PRO A 324 -10.46 -15.56 7.21
CA PRO A 324 -10.01 -14.56 8.17
C PRO A 324 -9.03 -13.58 7.54
N ARG A 325 -9.24 -12.26 7.69
CA ARG A 325 -8.35 -11.20 7.15
C ARG A 325 -7.02 -11.08 7.91
N VAL A 326 -7.00 -11.58 9.11
CA VAL A 326 -5.81 -11.71 9.95
C VAL A 326 -5.63 -13.18 10.19
N GLN A 327 -4.41 -13.68 10.04
CA GLN A 327 -4.12 -15.07 10.37
C GLN A 327 -4.61 -15.29 11.79
N PRO A 328 -5.44 -16.33 12.04
CA PRO A 328 -5.81 -16.68 13.40
C PRO A 328 -4.50 -16.78 14.17
N SER A 329 -4.27 -15.84 15.08
CA SER A 329 -3.08 -15.91 15.89
C SER A 329 -3.09 -17.33 16.45
N LYS A 330 -2.16 -18.18 16.01
CA LYS A 330 -1.65 -19.18 16.91
C LYS A 330 -1.12 -18.32 18.05
N ARG A 331 -1.97 -18.01 19.03
CA ARG A 331 -1.50 -17.50 20.31
C ARG A 331 -0.38 -18.45 20.62
N ARG A 332 0.85 -18.04 20.41
CA ARG A 332 1.96 -18.58 21.17
C ARG A 332 1.53 -18.22 22.58
N MET A 333 0.84 -19.15 23.20
CA MET A 333 0.80 -19.17 24.66
C MET A 333 2.25 -19.16 25.00
N SER A 334 2.71 -18.06 25.58
CA SER A 334 4.08 -17.98 26.04
C SER A 334 4.29 -19.25 26.86
N SER A 335 5.26 -20.06 26.48
CA SER A 335 5.65 -21.20 27.32
C SER A 335 6.27 -20.74 28.64
N LYS A 336 6.49 -19.43 28.79
CA LYS A 336 6.98 -18.81 29.99
C LYS A 336 5.84 -18.71 31.02
N PRO A 337 6.12 -19.01 32.30
CA PRO A 337 5.16 -18.90 33.37
C PRO A 337 4.89 -17.41 33.69
N LEU A 338 3.97 -16.80 32.95
CA LEU A 338 3.63 -15.39 33.10
C LEU A 338 2.37 -15.22 33.97
N ILE A 339 2.44 -14.28 34.92
CA ILE A 339 1.27 -13.79 35.67
C ILE A 339 1.08 -12.29 35.44
N GLU A 340 -0.16 -11.82 35.40
CA GLU A 340 -0.50 -10.40 35.35
C GLU A 340 -0.77 -9.89 36.78
N ILE A 341 -0.13 -8.76 37.13
CA ILE A 341 -0.15 -8.24 38.51
C ILE A 341 -0.65 -6.81 38.63
N GLY A 342 -0.87 -6.14 37.50
CA GLY A 342 -1.41 -4.78 37.49
C GLY A 342 -1.84 -4.35 36.10
N ARG A 343 -2.90 -3.55 36.06
CA ARG A 343 -3.48 -3.00 34.85
C ARG A 343 -4.06 -1.63 35.13
N ALA A 344 -3.78 -0.63 34.30
CA ALA A 344 -4.34 0.71 34.45
C ALA A 344 -4.27 1.51 33.14
N ALA A 345 -4.99 2.63 33.07
CA ALA A 345 -4.94 3.55 31.94
C ALA A 345 -3.53 4.13 31.72
N LYS A 346 -2.79 4.37 32.81
CA LYS A 346 -1.45 4.95 32.76
C LYS A 346 -0.42 4.02 33.42
N GLN A 347 0.80 4.04 32.93
CA GLN A 347 1.89 3.22 33.44
C GLN A 347 2.16 3.42 34.93
N PRO A 348 2.23 4.64 35.50
CA PRO A 348 2.48 4.80 36.95
C PRO A 348 1.42 4.12 37.82
N GLU A 349 0.14 4.17 37.39
CA GLU A 349 -0.98 3.54 38.09
C GLU A 349 -0.88 2.00 38.03
N ALA A 350 -0.51 1.45 36.85
CA ALA A 350 -0.29 0.01 36.69
C ALA A 350 0.88 -0.49 37.55
N MET A 351 1.93 0.32 37.72
CA MET A 351 3.10 0.00 38.57
C MET A 351 2.76 -0.07 40.06
N GLU A 352 1.68 0.54 40.52
CA GLU A 352 1.21 0.32 41.90
C GLU A 352 0.79 -1.13 42.17
N GLY A 353 0.33 -1.84 41.10
CA GLY A 353 0.11 -3.29 41.16
C GLY A 353 1.38 -4.07 41.49
N LEU A 354 2.51 -3.68 40.94
CA LEU A 354 3.81 -4.29 41.25
C LEU A 354 4.19 -4.07 42.72
N LYS A 355 3.96 -2.87 43.28
CA LYS A 355 4.26 -2.58 44.70
C LYS A 355 3.39 -3.43 45.63
N ARG A 356 2.10 -3.54 45.32
CA ARG A 356 1.19 -4.38 46.12
C ARG A 356 1.57 -5.85 46.04
N TRP A 357 1.90 -6.34 44.85
CA TRP A 357 2.31 -7.72 44.67
C TRP A 357 3.61 -8.04 45.43
N LYS A 358 4.62 -7.16 45.39
CA LYS A 358 5.86 -7.29 46.17
C LYS A 358 5.59 -7.42 47.67
N ALA A 359 4.69 -6.63 48.18
CA ALA A 359 4.33 -6.66 49.59
C ALA A 359 3.65 -7.98 50.01
N ARG A 360 2.91 -8.60 49.10
CA ARG A 360 2.24 -9.90 49.35
C ARG A 360 3.16 -11.11 49.17
N HIS A 361 4.22 -10.96 48.34
CA HIS A 361 5.14 -12.06 48.01
C HIS A 361 6.62 -11.72 48.37
N PRO A 362 6.94 -11.43 49.62
CA PRO A 362 8.28 -11.03 50.05
C PRO A 362 9.33 -12.12 49.80
N ASP A 363 8.92 -13.39 49.83
CA ASP A 363 9.82 -14.54 49.64
C ASP A 363 10.07 -14.85 48.17
N VAL A 364 9.16 -14.46 47.28
CA VAL A 364 9.27 -14.71 45.81
C VAL A 364 9.96 -13.55 45.09
N TRP A 365 9.71 -12.31 45.51
CA TRP A 365 10.23 -11.12 44.87
C TRP A 365 11.78 -11.13 44.72
N PRO A 366 12.57 -11.54 45.73
CA PRO A 366 14.03 -11.56 45.60
C PRO A 366 14.58 -12.56 44.57
N LEU A 367 13.74 -13.50 44.11
CA LEU A 367 14.10 -14.50 43.10
C LEU A 367 13.95 -14.00 41.66
N LEU A 368 13.29 -12.83 41.48
CA LEU A 368 13.05 -12.24 40.17
C LEU A 368 14.17 -11.28 39.79
N GLU A 369 14.52 -11.31 38.51
CA GLU A 369 15.43 -10.34 37.90
C GLU A 369 14.66 -9.10 37.38
N PRO A 370 15.34 -7.95 37.22
CA PRO A 370 14.71 -6.76 36.64
C PRO A 370 14.06 -7.02 35.26
N ALA A 371 14.62 -7.93 34.45
CA ALA A 371 14.12 -8.33 33.15
C ALA A 371 12.82 -9.17 33.21
N ASP A 372 12.47 -9.73 34.38
CA ASP A 372 11.26 -10.49 34.60
C ASP A 372 10.03 -9.61 34.76
N VAL A 373 10.22 -8.32 35.00
CA VAL A 373 9.12 -7.34 35.09
C VAL A 373 8.80 -6.82 33.69
N LEU A 374 7.72 -7.29 33.11
CA LEU A 374 7.28 -6.93 31.78
C LEU A 374 6.24 -5.80 31.83
N VAL A 375 6.56 -4.66 31.22
CA VAL A 375 5.68 -3.51 31.10
C VAL A 375 5.14 -3.46 29.68
N ASP A 376 3.91 -3.89 29.48
CA ASP A 376 3.28 -3.95 28.17
C ASP A 376 2.44 -2.71 27.92
N ALA A 377 2.79 -1.90 26.93
CA ALA A 377 1.94 -0.85 26.40
C ALA A 377 0.89 -1.49 25.47
N MET A 378 -0.34 -1.57 25.96
CA MET A 378 -1.46 -2.16 25.22
C MET A 378 -2.19 -1.10 24.41
N ARG A 379 -2.49 -1.41 23.14
CA ARG A 379 -3.23 -0.53 22.26
C ARG A 379 -4.42 -1.25 21.66
N GLY A 380 -5.61 -0.88 22.11
CA GLY A 380 -6.87 -1.27 21.49
C GLY A 380 -7.26 -0.30 20.36
N ARG A 381 -8.38 -0.60 19.69
CA ARG A 381 -8.90 0.25 18.60
C ARG A 381 -9.29 1.66 19.06
N TYR A 382 -9.75 1.79 20.31
CA TYR A 382 -10.30 3.03 20.88
C TYR A 382 -9.69 3.42 22.21
N THR A 383 -8.78 2.62 22.76
CA THR A 383 -8.20 2.82 24.09
C THR A 383 -6.76 2.36 24.12
N THR A 384 -5.97 2.98 25.00
CA THR A 384 -4.60 2.56 25.33
C THR A 384 -4.53 2.34 26.83
N TRP A 385 -3.83 1.30 27.26
CA TRP A 385 -3.59 1.03 28.68
C TRP A 385 -2.24 0.35 28.87
N THR A 386 -1.82 0.27 30.12
CA THR A 386 -0.58 -0.44 30.50
C THR A 386 -0.93 -1.67 31.33
N ARG A 387 -0.24 -2.77 31.06
CA ARG A 387 -0.32 -4.03 31.78
C ARG A 387 1.06 -4.38 32.34
N ILE A 388 1.13 -4.81 33.59
CA ILE A 388 2.35 -5.31 34.24
C ILE A 388 2.24 -6.81 34.39
N ARG A 389 3.21 -7.53 33.86
CA ARG A 389 3.31 -8.99 34.02
C ARG A 389 4.67 -9.34 34.64
N LEU A 390 4.71 -10.47 35.35
CA LEU A 390 5.93 -11.09 35.82
C LEU A 390 6.19 -12.38 35.07
N ASN A 391 7.43 -12.58 34.68
CA ASN A 391 7.93 -13.86 34.19
C ASN A 391 8.49 -14.63 35.38
N LEU A 392 7.87 -15.74 35.73
CA LEU A 392 8.28 -16.56 36.89
C LEU A 392 9.32 -17.63 36.49
N GLU A 393 10.04 -17.46 35.38
CA GLU A 393 11.01 -18.46 34.89
C GLU A 393 12.12 -18.72 35.89
N HIS A 394 12.63 -17.68 36.60
CA HIS A 394 13.66 -17.76 37.61
C HIS A 394 13.10 -18.20 38.98
N VAL A 395 11.79 -18.29 39.15
CA VAL A 395 11.20 -18.78 40.41
C VAL A 395 11.02 -20.32 40.30
N PRO A 396 11.48 -21.08 41.29
CA PRO A 396 11.28 -22.54 41.36
C PRO A 396 9.81 -22.88 41.21
N PRO A 397 9.44 -23.95 40.45
CA PRO A 397 8.04 -24.27 40.14
C PRO A 397 7.14 -24.37 41.38
N GLU A 398 7.67 -24.90 42.47
CA GLU A 398 6.97 -25.09 43.77
C GLU A 398 6.68 -23.79 44.51
N LEU A 399 7.40 -22.69 44.18
CA LEU A 399 7.23 -21.38 44.79
C LEU A 399 6.46 -20.40 43.89
N ARG A 400 6.09 -20.80 42.68
CA ARG A 400 5.37 -19.92 41.74
C ARG A 400 3.97 -19.65 42.23
N PRO A 401 3.62 -18.37 42.52
CA PRO A 401 2.27 -18.04 42.87
C PRO A 401 1.33 -18.19 41.68
N PRO A 402 0.07 -18.61 41.89
CA PRO A 402 -0.93 -18.64 40.84
C PRO A 402 -1.30 -17.22 40.37
N GLN A 403 -2.04 -17.14 39.24
CA GLN A 403 -2.64 -15.87 38.84
C GLN A 403 -3.65 -15.41 39.87
N GLU A 404 -3.43 -14.24 40.46
CA GLU A 404 -4.32 -13.58 41.39
C GLU A 404 -5.31 -12.66 40.67
N ALA A 405 -6.45 -12.36 41.34
CA ALA A 405 -7.33 -11.30 40.88
C ALA A 405 -6.62 -9.94 40.96
N LEU A 406 -6.82 -9.10 39.95
CA LEU A 406 -6.26 -7.76 39.92
C LEU A 406 -7.02 -6.82 40.85
N ASP A 407 -6.28 -5.99 41.59
CA ASP A 407 -6.88 -4.95 42.47
C ASP A 407 -6.12 -3.62 42.27
N PRO A 408 -6.76 -2.58 41.67
CA PRO A 408 -8.04 -2.64 41.00
C PRO A 408 -7.99 -3.45 39.69
N ASP A 409 -9.09 -4.11 39.37
CA ASP A 409 -9.27 -4.77 38.06
C ASP A 409 -9.76 -3.72 37.04
N TYR A 410 -8.80 -3.05 36.41
CA TYR A 410 -9.07 -2.03 35.40
C TYR A 410 -9.62 -2.65 34.13
N ASP A 411 -10.86 -2.34 33.77
CA ASP A 411 -11.45 -2.69 32.48
C ASP A 411 -11.24 -1.56 31.47
N PRO A 412 -10.35 -1.74 30.46
CA PRO A 412 -10.11 -0.73 29.44
C PRO A 412 -11.32 -0.46 28.53
N TRP A 413 -12.39 -1.26 28.63
CA TRP A 413 -13.63 -1.10 27.86
C TRP A 413 -14.83 -0.66 28.74
N ALA A 414 -14.61 -0.39 30.03
CA ALA A 414 -15.65 0.08 30.94
C ALA A 414 -16.30 1.37 30.38
N GLY A 415 -17.63 1.39 30.33
CA GLY A 415 -18.40 2.52 29.83
C GLY A 415 -18.55 2.61 28.29
N MET A 416 -18.00 1.69 27.54
CA MET A 416 -18.22 1.60 26.08
C MET A 416 -19.50 0.80 25.79
N THR A 417 -20.44 1.42 25.06
CA THR A 417 -21.62 0.71 24.52
C THR A 417 -21.24 0.00 23.23
N TRP A 418 -21.29 -1.32 23.23
CA TRP A 418 -21.06 -2.17 22.06
C TRP A 418 -22.39 -2.54 21.41
N PRO A 419 -22.49 -2.56 20.06
CA PRO A 419 -23.56 -3.29 19.38
C PRO A 419 -23.52 -4.75 19.82
N ALA A 420 -24.66 -5.39 20.02
CA ALA A 420 -24.81 -6.70 20.67
C ALA A 420 -23.99 -7.89 20.10
N GLN A 421 -23.25 -7.70 19.02
CA GLN A 421 -22.43 -8.72 18.31
C GLN A 421 -20.91 -8.47 18.31
N ALA A 422 -20.40 -7.49 19.04
CA ALA A 422 -19.00 -7.04 18.90
C ALA A 422 -18.19 -7.01 20.21
N ARG A 423 -18.52 -7.78 21.23
CA ARG A 423 -17.69 -7.85 22.45
C ARG A 423 -16.45 -8.73 22.17
N PRO A 424 -15.21 -8.18 22.15
CA PRO A 424 -14.02 -9.02 22.06
C PRO A 424 -13.89 -9.84 23.33
N GLY A 425 -13.76 -11.15 23.21
CA GLY A 425 -13.45 -12.05 24.31
C GLY A 425 -12.01 -11.92 24.79
#